data_776f0240be0990ff422bfedd0ef0f41b
#
_entry.id   776f0240be0990ff422bfedd0ef0f41b
#
_cell.length_a   1.000
_cell.length_b   1.000
_cell.length_c   1.000
_cell.angle_alpha   90.00
_cell.angle_beta   90.00
_cell.angle_gamma   90.00
#
_symmetry.space_group_name_H-M   'P 1'
#
loop_
_entity.id
_entity.type
_entity.pdbx_description
1 polymer ?
#
loop_
_entity_poly.entity_id
_entity_poly.type
_entity_poly.pdbx_seq_one_letter_code
_entity_poly.pdbx_strand_id
1 'polypeptide(L)' 'MLFRSLGNRELYMDRHRGVLAYTTEAVDVNGGGVVVRVRGQGLQLLVMTEQELRITGKISGIELVE' A
#
# COMPACT_ATOMS: atom_id res chain seq x y z
N MET A 1 -12.07 -0.87 -3.76
CA MET A 1 -10.88 -1.30 -3.02
C MET A 1 -11.08 -1.07 -1.54
N LEU A 2 -10.74 -2.04 -0.72
CA LEU A 2 -10.77 -1.93 0.73
C LEU A 2 -9.35 -1.93 1.26
N PHE A 3 -9.08 -1.11 2.27
CA PHE A 3 -7.81 -1.23 2.96
C PHE A 3 -8.01 -1.05 4.46
N ARG A 4 -7.12 -1.66 5.22
CA ARG A 4 -7.14 -1.64 6.67
C ARG A 4 -5.74 -1.35 7.17
N SER A 5 -5.65 -0.41 8.08
CA SER A 5 -4.39 -0.08 8.74
C SER A 5 -4.37 -0.73 10.12
N LEU A 6 -3.30 -1.41 10.45
CA LEU A 6 -3.10 -2.03 11.75
C LEU A 6 -1.99 -1.26 12.46
N GLY A 7 -2.38 -0.20 13.13
CA GLY A 7 -1.44 0.74 13.68
C GLY A 7 -0.67 1.44 12.56
N ASN A 8 0.60 1.77 12.82
CA ASN A 8 1.45 2.39 11.82
C ASN A 8 2.51 1.41 11.27
N ARG A 9 2.25 0.09 11.41
CA ARG A 9 3.23 -0.92 11.05
C ARG A 9 2.76 -1.89 9.99
N GLU A 10 1.49 -1.87 9.66
CA GLU A 10 0.96 -2.81 8.69
C GLU A 10 -0.25 -2.21 7.99
N LEU A 11 -0.32 -2.42 6.70
CA LEU A 11 -1.43 -2.00 5.88
C LEU A 11 -1.86 -3.16 5.01
N TYR A 12 -3.15 -3.45 5.02
CA TYR A 12 -3.76 -4.49 4.20
C TYR A 12 -4.68 -3.85 3.18
N MET A 13 -4.57 -4.26 1.93
CA MET A 13 -5.45 -3.81 0.86
C MET A 13 -6.06 -5.00 0.16
N ASP A 14 -7.33 -4.85 -0.22
CA ASP A 14 -8.06 -5.86 -0.98
C ASP A 14 -8.58 -5.22 -2.27
N ARG A 15 -8.63 -6.01 -3.33
CA ARG A 15 -9.14 -5.59 -4.63
C ARG A 15 -8.35 -4.44 -5.26
N HIS A 16 -7.03 -4.43 -5.06
CA HIS A 16 -6.18 -3.48 -5.75
C HIS A 16 -6.05 -3.86 -7.23
N ARG A 17 -5.57 -2.92 -8.03
CA ARG A 17 -5.39 -3.13 -9.46
C ARG A 17 -3.91 -3.14 -9.87
N GLY A 18 -3.04 -3.43 -8.94
CA GLY A 18 -1.64 -3.58 -9.18
C GLY A 18 -0.78 -2.58 -8.43
N VAL A 19 0.49 -2.92 -8.27
CA VAL A 19 1.48 -2.05 -7.66
C VAL A 19 2.17 -1.29 -8.78
N LEU A 20 2.13 0.04 -8.72
CA LEU A 20 2.71 0.90 -9.75
C LEU A 20 4.18 1.19 -9.50
N ALA A 21 4.55 1.32 -8.23
CA ALA A 21 5.93 1.61 -7.85
C ALA A 21 6.16 1.12 -6.43
N TYR A 22 7.37 0.67 -6.15
CA TYR A 22 7.74 0.19 -4.83
C TYR A 22 9.17 0.58 -4.54
N THR A 23 9.34 1.29 -3.43
CA THR A 23 10.64 1.49 -2.78
C THR A 23 10.46 1.22 -1.29
N THR A 24 11.55 1.19 -0.54
CA THR A 24 11.46 1.02 0.91
C THR A 24 10.84 2.23 1.60
N GLU A 25 10.66 3.33 0.89
CA GLU A 25 10.12 4.57 1.45
C GLU A 25 8.72 4.91 0.92
N ALA A 26 8.31 4.30 -0.19
CA ALA A 26 7.00 4.57 -0.78
C ALA A 26 6.52 3.40 -1.61
N VAL A 27 5.23 3.13 -1.51
CA VAL A 27 4.56 2.13 -2.35
C VAL A 27 3.35 2.79 -2.98
N ASP A 28 3.28 2.79 -4.30
CA ASP A 28 2.14 3.32 -5.04
C ASP A 28 1.30 2.17 -5.56
N VAL A 29 0.04 2.16 -5.21
CA VAL A 29 -0.89 1.09 -5.56
C VAL A 29 -2.03 1.66 -6.38
N ASN A 30 -2.33 1.01 -7.49
CA ASN A 30 -3.47 1.39 -8.32
C ASN A 30 -4.76 0.91 -7.68
N GLY A 31 -5.64 1.83 -7.34
CA GLY A 31 -6.93 1.53 -6.73
C GLY A 31 -8.11 1.65 -7.68
N GLY A 32 -7.86 1.81 -8.98
CA GLY A 32 -8.92 2.00 -9.96
C GLY A 32 -9.48 3.42 -9.91
N GLY A 33 -8.90 4.34 -10.67
CA GLY A 33 -9.30 5.75 -10.66
C GLY A 33 -8.61 6.58 -9.57
N VAL A 34 -7.85 5.93 -8.70
CA VAL A 34 -7.10 6.61 -7.65
C VAL A 34 -5.80 5.84 -7.43
N VAL A 35 -4.73 6.56 -7.10
CA VAL A 35 -3.48 5.95 -6.68
C VAL A 35 -3.36 6.12 -5.17
N VAL A 36 -3.14 5.00 -4.48
CA VAL A 36 -2.89 5.02 -3.05
C VAL A 36 -1.38 5.01 -2.85
N ARG A 37 -0.86 6.07 -2.27
CA ARG A 37 0.57 6.18 -1.98
C ARG A 37 0.81 5.99 -0.50
N VAL A 38 1.54 4.93 -0.17
CA VAL A 38 1.93 4.64 1.21
C VAL A 38 3.36 5.11 1.39
N ARG A 39 3.59 5.97 2.38
CA ARG A 39 4.91 6.51 2.68
C ARG A 39 5.39 5.99 4.02
N GLY A 40 6.67 5.74 4.12
CA GLY A 40 7.25 5.27 5.36
C GLY A 40 8.73 4.97 5.25
N GLN A 41 9.19 4.05 6.07
CA GLN A 41 10.58 3.60 6.10
C GLN A 41 10.60 2.08 6.27
N GLY A 42 11.50 1.43 5.56
CA GLY A 42 11.63 -0.01 5.63
C GLY A 42 10.38 -0.74 5.17
N LEU A 43 9.66 -0.19 4.19
CA LEU A 43 8.43 -0.78 3.71
C LEU A 43 8.72 -2.06 2.94
N GLN A 44 7.93 -3.10 3.20
CA GLN A 44 8.05 -4.39 2.54
C GLN A 44 6.68 -4.89 2.11
N LEU A 45 6.65 -5.51 0.94
CA LEU A 45 5.46 -6.19 0.45
C LEU A 45 5.53 -7.65 0.89
N LEU A 46 4.67 -8.05 1.83
CA LEU A 46 4.66 -9.42 2.34
C LEU A 46 3.77 -10.34 1.52
N VAL A 47 2.64 -9.82 1.08
CA VAL A 47 1.69 -10.57 0.28
C VAL A 47 1.30 -9.72 -0.91
N MET A 48 1.38 -10.28 -2.10
CA MET A 48 0.90 -9.62 -3.29
C MET A 48 0.29 -10.66 -4.21
N THR A 49 -1.04 -10.67 -4.26
CA THR A 49 -1.80 -11.47 -5.20
C THR A 49 -2.55 -10.52 -6.13
N GLU A 50 -3.36 -11.05 -7.02
CA GLU A 50 -4.18 -10.23 -7.91
C GLU A 50 -5.16 -9.36 -7.14
N GLN A 51 -5.51 -9.73 -5.92
CA GLN A 51 -6.51 -9.02 -5.14
C GLN A 51 -5.99 -8.49 -3.82
N GLU A 52 -5.04 -9.19 -3.20
CA GLU A 52 -4.61 -8.86 -1.86
C GLU A 52 -3.19 -8.30 -1.85
N LEU A 53 -2.97 -7.34 -0.96
CA LEU A 53 -1.67 -6.72 -0.78
C LEU A 53 -1.48 -6.43 0.69
N ARG A 54 -0.32 -6.80 1.24
CA ARG A 54 0.03 -6.48 2.62
C ARG A 54 1.39 -5.79 2.63
N ILE A 55 1.42 -4.61 3.22
CA ILE A 55 2.62 -3.79 3.36
C ILE A 55 2.95 -3.72 4.84
N THR A 56 4.21 -3.98 5.17
CA THR A 56 4.72 -3.81 6.54
C THR A 56 5.85 -2.81 6.55
N GLY A 57 6.18 -2.33 7.73
CA GLY A 57 7.24 -1.36 7.94
C GLY A 57 6.71 -0.20 8.78
N LYS A 58 7.51 0.84 8.88
CA LYS A 58 7.08 2.04 9.60
C LYS A 58 6.31 2.92 8.62
N ILE A 59 4.99 2.96 8.76
CA ILE A 59 4.12 3.73 7.87
C ILE A 59 3.92 5.11 8.47
N SER A 60 4.31 6.14 7.74
CA SER A 60 4.21 7.52 8.20
C SER A 60 3.02 8.27 7.58
N GLY A 61 2.51 7.81 6.46
CA GLY A 61 1.38 8.47 5.82
C GLY A 61 0.80 7.69 4.68
N ILE A 62 -0.44 8.01 4.34
CA ILE A 62 -1.15 7.44 3.19
C ILE A 62 -1.79 8.60 2.46
N GLU A 63 -1.56 8.68 1.16
CA GLU A 63 -2.14 9.72 0.29
C GLU A 63 -2.98 9.07 -0.78
N LEU A 64 -4.09 9.71 -1.12
CA LEU A 64 -4.90 9.32 -2.27
C LEU A 64 -4.67 10.36 -3.37
N VAL A 65 -4.21 9.91 -4.51
CA VAL A 65 -3.89 10.77 -5.65
C VAL A 65 -4.82 10.40 -6.80
N GLU A 66 -5.57 11.37 -7.25
CA GLU A 66 -6.49 11.17 -8.37
C GLU A 66 -5.87 11.58 -9.70
#